data_e7130a2518d97224c411ce5d7fce103f
#
_entry.id   e7130a2518d97224c411ce5d7fce103f
#
_cell.length_a   1.000
_cell.length_b   1.000
_cell.length_c   1.000
_cell.angle_alpha   90.00
_cell.angle_beta   90.00
_cell.angle_gamma   90.00
#
_symmetry.space_group_name_H-M   'P 1'
#
loop_
_entity.id
_entity.type
_entity.pdbx_description
1 polymer ?
#
loop_
_entity_poly.entity_id
_entity_poly.type
_entity_poly.pdbx_seq_one_letter_code
_entity_poly.pdbx_strand_id
1 'polypeptide(L)'
;MDVSPFRPFERLVRIRVLGKSFDVPEKNMLLRCFQYISPETIPYGRFCWNQECQTCRVSYCVPGIQEEARPILSCKLIVHEGMEITELSTELTWNLKKAISSRP
;
A
#
# COMPACT_ATOMS: atom_id res chain seq x y z
N MET A 1 5.66 -21.41 -15.34
CA MET A 1 4.58 -20.50 -14.92
C MET A 1 4.97 -19.81 -13.63
N ASP A 2 4.92 -18.50 -13.61
CA ASP A 2 5.27 -17.76 -12.41
C ASP A 2 4.18 -17.85 -11.35
N VAL A 3 4.61 -18.14 -10.14
CA VAL A 3 3.71 -18.10 -8.98
C VAL A 3 3.89 -16.73 -8.33
N SER A 4 3.08 -15.77 -8.76
CA SER A 4 3.14 -14.41 -8.23
C SER A 4 2.09 -14.22 -7.15
N PRO A 5 2.41 -13.54 -6.02
CA PRO A 5 1.41 -13.18 -5.02
C PRO A 5 0.48 -12.08 -5.50
N PHE A 6 0.78 -11.47 -6.65
CA PHE A 6 0.00 -10.36 -7.18
C PHE A 6 -1.07 -10.86 -8.13
N ARG A 7 -2.21 -10.17 -8.16
CA ARG A 7 -3.24 -10.42 -9.15
C ARG A 7 -2.70 -10.01 -10.52
N PRO A 8 -3.17 -10.63 -11.61
CA PRO A 8 -2.74 -10.21 -12.95
C PRO A 8 -2.98 -8.72 -13.17
N PHE A 9 -1.99 -8.04 -13.71
CA PHE A 9 -2.10 -6.63 -14.01
C PHE A 9 -1.39 -6.33 -15.33
N GLU A 10 -1.86 -5.30 -16.02
CA GLU A 10 -1.31 -4.88 -17.32
C GLU A 10 -0.50 -3.61 -17.21
N ARG A 11 -0.74 -2.81 -16.15
CA ARG A 11 -0.04 -1.54 -15.97
C ARG A 11 0.18 -1.26 -14.49
N LEU A 12 1.04 -0.29 -14.23
CA LEU A 12 1.24 0.25 -12.89
C LEU A 12 0.37 1.49 -12.73
N VAL A 13 -0.13 1.72 -11.55
CA VAL A 13 -0.82 2.94 -11.20
C VAL A 13 0.03 3.72 -10.21
N ARG A 14 -0.09 5.04 -10.24
CA ARG A 14 0.69 5.90 -9.34
C ARG A 14 -0.13 6.24 -8.11
N ILE A 15 0.49 6.04 -6.94
CA ILE A 15 -0.07 6.45 -5.66
C ILE A 15 0.96 7.29 -4.92
N ARG A 16 0.50 8.01 -3.89
CA ARG A 16 1.40 8.76 -3.01
C ARG A 16 1.29 8.18 -1.61
N VAL A 17 2.43 7.91 -0.99
CA VAL A 17 2.49 7.42 0.38
C VAL A 17 3.29 8.44 1.19
N LEU A 18 2.62 9.12 2.11
CA LEU A 18 3.21 10.19 2.94
C LEU A 18 3.93 11.24 2.08
N GLY A 19 3.32 11.59 0.94
CA GLY A 19 3.85 12.61 0.03
C GLY A 19 4.87 12.11 -0.98
N LYS A 20 5.20 10.82 -0.97
CA LYS A 20 6.16 10.22 -1.91
C LYS A 20 5.41 9.39 -2.95
N SER A 21 5.79 9.54 -4.22
CA SER A 21 5.13 8.84 -5.32
C SER A 21 5.71 7.46 -5.54
N PHE A 22 4.83 6.48 -5.80
CA PHE A 22 5.21 5.11 -6.12
C PHE A 22 4.32 4.59 -7.24
N ASP A 23 4.90 3.78 -8.12
CA ASP A 23 4.14 3.08 -9.15
C ASP A 23 3.94 1.64 -8.67
N VAL A 24 2.69 1.20 -8.60
CA VAL A 24 2.33 -0.10 -8.03
C VAL A 24 1.37 -0.86 -8.95
N PRO A 25 1.31 -2.20 -8.86
CA PRO A 25 0.43 -2.99 -9.73
C PRO A 25 -1.04 -2.64 -9.54
N GLU A 26 -1.72 -2.38 -10.65
CA GLU A 26 -3.17 -2.14 -10.62
C GLU A 26 -3.92 -3.39 -10.16
N LYS A 27 -5.18 -3.22 -9.75
CA LYS A 27 -6.09 -4.32 -9.39
C LYS A 27 -5.64 -5.17 -8.21
N ASN A 28 -4.65 -4.70 -7.45
CA ASN A 28 -4.14 -5.38 -6.28
C ASN A 28 -4.52 -4.63 -5.01
N MET A 29 -4.64 -5.36 -3.89
CA MET A 29 -4.88 -4.71 -2.61
C MET A 29 -3.64 -3.90 -2.20
N LEU A 30 -3.86 -2.84 -1.45
CA LEU A 30 -2.79 -1.91 -1.08
C LEU A 30 -1.64 -2.59 -0.33
N LEU A 31 -1.94 -3.57 0.53
CA LEU A 31 -0.90 -4.29 1.25
C LEU A 31 0.02 -5.06 0.29
N ARG A 32 -0.53 -5.62 -0.80
CA ARG A 32 0.29 -6.23 -1.85
C ARG A 32 1.12 -5.20 -2.59
N CYS A 33 0.56 -4.01 -2.80
CA CYS A 33 1.33 -2.92 -3.40
C CYS A 33 2.49 -2.50 -2.51
N PHE A 34 2.32 -2.49 -1.19
CA PHE A 34 3.41 -2.25 -0.26
C PHE A 34 4.47 -3.35 -0.36
N GLN A 35 4.06 -4.60 -0.57
CA GLN A 35 5.00 -5.70 -0.79
C GLN A 35 5.80 -5.47 -2.08
N TYR A 36 5.16 -4.95 -3.12
CA TYR A 36 5.84 -4.60 -4.37
C TYR A 36 6.89 -3.50 -4.14
N ILE A 37 6.55 -2.50 -3.31
CA ILE A 37 7.47 -1.40 -2.97
C ILE A 37 8.63 -1.90 -2.10
N SER A 38 8.36 -2.76 -1.14
CA SER A 38 9.36 -3.21 -0.17
C SER A 38 9.28 -4.73 0.02
N PRO A 39 9.69 -5.51 -0.98
CA PRO A 39 9.60 -6.97 -0.91
C PRO A 39 10.51 -7.60 0.14
N GLU A 40 11.46 -6.83 0.67
CA GLU A 40 12.40 -7.31 1.67
C GLU A 40 11.81 -7.27 3.09
N THR A 41 10.78 -6.49 3.32
CA THR A 41 10.26 -6.25 4.66
C THR A 41 8.80 -6.64 4.84
N ILE A 42 7.93 -6.28 3.90
CA ILE A 42 6.49 -6.49 4.05
C ILE A 42 6.10 -7.96 4.24
N PRO A 43 6.65 -8.94 3.48
CA PRO A 43 6.27 -10.34 3.70
C PRO A 43 6.67 -10.88 5.08
N TYR A 44 7.63 -10.23 5.73
CA TYR A 44 8.13 -10.65 7.04
C TYR A 44 7.58 -9.79 8.17
N GLY A 45 6.73 -8.81 7.86
CA GLY A 45 6.08 -7.99 8.86
C GLY A 45 4.94 -8.72 9.55
N ARG A 46 4.43 -8.12 10.61
CA ARG A 46 3.37 -8.71 11.41
C ARG A 46 1.99 -8.40 10.83
N PHE A 47 1.74 -8.91 9.63
CA PHE A 47 0.48 -8.71 8.92
C PHE A 47 -0.26 -10.04 8.77
N CYS A 48 -1.53 -10.05 9.13
CA CYS A 48 -2.32 -11.28 9.06
C CYS A 48 -2.86 -11.60 7.66
N TRP A 49 -2.97 -10.60 6.79
CA TRP A 49 -3.49 -10.73 5.42
C TRP A 49 -4.95 -11.18 5.33
N ASN A 50 -5.61 -11.41 6.45
CA ASN A 50 -6.98 -11.91 6.49
C ASN A 50 -7.94 -10.97 7.24
N GLN A 51 -7.55 -9.71 7.42
CA GLN A 51 -8.39 -8.65 7.98
C GLN A 51 -8.69 -8.80 9.48
N GLU A 52 -7.93 -9.64 10.19
CA GLU A 52 -8.16 -9.86 11.62
C GLU A 52 -7.36 -8.91 12.51
N CYS A 53 -6.18 -8.48 12.08
CA CYS A 53 -5.37 -7.57 12.88
C CYS A 53 -5.41 -6.16 12.33
N GLN A 54 -4.94 -5.19 13.11
CA GLN A 54 -4.94 -3.79 12.73
C GLN A 54 -3.57 -3.30 12.24
N THR A 55 -2.61 -4.20 12.10
CA THR A 55 -1.24 -3.79 11.75
C THR A 55 -1.11 -3.24 10.34
N CYS A 56 -2.04 -3.54 9.44
CA CYS A 56 -2.02 -3.01 8.08
C CYS A 56 -2.91 -1.78 7.89
N ARG A 57 -3.35 -1.16 8.99
CA ARG A 57 -4.24 0.01 8.92
C ARG A 57 -3.55 1.22 8.32
N VAL A 58 -4.28 1.93 7.46
CA VAL A 58 -3.83 3.18 6.84
C VAL A 58 -4.97 4.18 6.86
N SER A 59 -4.65 5.45 6.63
CA SER A 59 -5.65 6.47 6.27
C SER A 59 -5.37 6.88 4.84
N TYR A 60 -6.42 7.05 4.04
CA TYR A 60 -6.27 7.34 2.63
C TYR A 60 -7.30 8.36 2.16
N CYS A 61 -6.99 9.04 1.07
CA CYS A 61 -7.96 9.85 0.34
C CYS A 61 -7.71 9.69 -1.16
N VAL A 62 -8.71 10.08 -1.95
CA VAL A 62 -8.61 10.06 -3.42
C VAL A 62 -9.00 11.46 -3.89
N PRO A 63 -8.03 12.33 -4.21
CA PRO A 63 -8.32 13.70 -4.62
C PRO A 63 -9.31 13.75 -5.77
N GLY A 64 -10.31 14.64 -5.64
CA GLY A 64 -11.36 14.78 -6.63
C GLY A 64 -12.55 13.83 -6.44
N ILE A 65 -12.41 12.80 -5.62
CA ILE A 65 -13.47 11.81 -5.37
C ILE A 65 -13.80 11.75 -3.90
N GLN A 66 -12.78 11.50 -3.07
CA GLN A 66 -12.90 11.44 -1.62
C GLN A 66 -11.73 12.24 -1.05
N GLU A 67 -11.98 13.50 -0.72
CA GLU A 67 -10.91 14.38 -0.25
C GLU A 67 -10.62 14.25 1.23
N GLU A 68 -11.59 13.76 2.01
CA GLU A 68 -11.41 13.53 3.43
C GLU A 68 -10.72 12.20 3.68
N ALA A 69 -9.65 12.21 4.48
CA ALA A 69 -8.91 10.98 4.80
C ALA A 69 -9.77 10.03 5.64
N ARG A 70 -9.76 8.75 5.28
CA ARG A 70 -10.52 7.72 5.98
C ARG A 70 -9.62 6.53 6.33
N PRO A 71 -9.82 5.94 7.52
CA PRO A 71 -9.06 4.75 7.91
C PRO A 71 -9.60 3.50 7.23
N ILE A 72 -8.69 2.59 6.88
CA ILE A 72 -9.04 1.28 6.32
C ILE A 72 -7.86 0.33 6.52
N LEU A 73 -8.12 -0.97 6.50
CA LEU A 73 -7.04 -1.96 6.47
C LEU A 73 -6.51 -2.08 5.05
N SER A 74 -5.20 -2.02 4.87
CA SER A 74 -4.61 -2.07 3.53
C SER A 74 -4.83 -3.42 2.84
N CYS A 75 -5.13 -4.48 3.59
CA CYS A 75 -5.50 -5.77 3.01
C CYS A 75 -6.94 -5.80 2.45
N LYS A 76 -7.72 -4.74 2.67
CA LYS A 76 -9.08 -4.61 2.15
C LYS A 76 -9.21 -3.62 1.00
N LEU A 77 -8.22 -2.77 0.79
CA LEU A 77 -8.30 -1.65 -0.14
C LEU A 77 -7.62 -1.98 -1.45
N ILE A 78 -8.39 -1.97 -2.53
CA ILE A 78 -7.82 -2.10 -3.88
C ILE A 78 -7.27 -0.74 -4.31
N VAL A 79 -6.04 -0.74 -4.82
CA VAL A 79 -5.35 0.48 -5.19
C VAL A 79 -6.01 1.16 -6.41
N HIS A 80 -5.99 2.49 -6.44
CA HIS A 80 -6.49 3.30 -7.54
C HIS A 80 -5.47 4.36 -7.91
N GLU A 81 -5.45 4.71 -9.21
CA GLU A 81 -4.59 5.78 -9.70
C GLU A 81 -4.88 7.10 -8.97
N GLY A 82 -3.85 7.77 -8.51
CA GLY A 82 -3.98 9.06 -7.85
C GLY A 82 -4.31 8.99 -6.35
N MET A 83 -4.44 7.79 -5.80
CA MET A 83 -4.73 7.61 -4.38
C MET A 83 -3.61 8.18 -3.51
N GLU A 84 -3.96 8.81 -2.39
CA GLU A 84 -2.98 9.30 -1.43
C GLU A 84 -3.16 8.58 -0.10
N ILE A 85 -2.06 8.06 0.43
CA ILE A 85 -2.02 7.44 1.76
C ILE A 85 -1.43 8.47 2.71
N THR A 86 -2.26 8.93 3.65
CA THR A 86 -1.89 10.04 4.53
C THR A 86 -1.32 9.58 5.85
N GLU A 87 -1.65 8.37 6.29
CA GLU A 87 -1.14 7.82 7.55
C GLU A 87 -0.90 6.32 7.41
N LEU A 88 0.09 5.82 8.13
CA LEU A 88 0.44 4.41 8.19
C LEU A 88 0.41 3.95 9.65
N SER A 89 0.11 2.66 9.86
CA SER A 89 0.27 2.07 11.18
C SER A 89 1.75 2.02 11.55
N THR A 90 2.05 1.79 12.84
CA THR A 90 3.42 1.67 13.31
C THR A 90 4.17 0.56 12.57
N GLU A 91 3.53 -0.59 12.37
CA GLU A 91 4.15 -1.71 11.67
C GLU A 91 4.47 -1.36 10.21
N LEU A 92 3.53 -0.73 9.51
CA LEU A 92 3.76 -0.29 8.13
C LEU A 92 4.86 0.77 8.06
N THR A 93 4.87 1.70 9.00
CA THR A 93 5.90 2.75 9.05
C THR A 93 7.29 2.12 9.13
N TRP A 94 7.47 1.15 10.02
CA TRP A 94 8.74 0.45 10.16
C TRP A 94 9.14 -0.27 8.88
N ASN A 95 8.19 -1.00 8.28
CA ASN A 95 8.49 -1.84 7.12
C ASN A 95 8.67 -1.06 5.83
N LEU A 96 8.12 0.15 5.74
CA LEU A 96 8.25 1.00 4.56
C LEU A 96 9.25 2.14 4.72
N LYS A 97 9.83 2.28 5.89
CA LYS A 97 10.72 3.40 6.22
C LYS A 97 11.83 3.61 5.19
N LYS A 98 12.53 2.54 4.84
CA LYS A 98 13.64 2.62 3.89
C LYS A 98 13.17 3.01 2.49
N ALA A 99 12.07 2.42 2.05
CA ALA A 99 11.53 2.69 0.72
C ALA A 99 11.06 4.14 0.61
N ILE A 100 10.38 4.66 1.64
CA ILE A 100 9.90 6.04 1.66
C ILE A 100 11.09 7.01 1.73
N SER A 101 12.08 6.72 2.56
CA SER A 101 13.25 7.59 2.74
C SER A 101 14.13 7.69 1.50
N SER A 102 14.14 6.67 0.64
CA SER A 102 14.96 6.67 -0.56
C SER A 102 14.32 7.41 -1.73
N ARG A 103 13.07 7.84 -1.61
CA ARG A 103 12.41 8.63 -2.65
C ARG A 103 12.71 10.12 -2.49
N PRO A 104 12.94 10.82 -3.60
CA PRO A 104 13.18 12.27 -3.54
C PRO A 104 11.96 13.09 -3.12
#